data_6bbf648743e0881412a6b26e23cf53f2
#
_entry.id   6bbf648743e0881412a6b26e23cf53f2
#
_cell.length_a   1.000
_cell.length_b   1.000
_cell.length_c   1.000
_cell.angle_alpha   90.00
_cell.angle_beta   90.00
_cell.angle_gamma   90.00
#
_symmetry.space_group_name_H-M   'P 1'
#
loop_
_entity.id
_entity.type
_entity.pdbx_description
1 polymer ?
#
loop_
_entity_poly.entity_id
_entity_poly.type
_entity_poly.pdbx_seq_one_letter_code
_entity_poly.pdbx_strand_id
1 'polypeptide(L)'
;VPIICIERVIVAVVDLDAACTRWSKAGFAVASKRSSINGLALARLYAGAIEIDLVAPVIGGAEIPEPLVSTLERGGGILGWTWGVSDGLISAGADSLNLPIADDGSRAIPFAHFLPGVWTGNIVSDGEIITRRANLEKLCGPNENSVDYLEHIVVMTPSLEDAIAAHEKIGLPCKRVREAGGGVRQAFFKLEQTVLEIVGPGRGTPGVWGLAFMCNDIRRAVDLARSNGLEATAPKTAIQGGKIARIVAPLDGVAIAYMEPA
;
A
#
# COMPACT_ATOMS: atom_id res chain seq x y z
N VAL A 1 17.51 -1.35 14.45
CA VAL A 1 17.45 -2.36 13.39
C VAL A 1 16.40 -1.92 12.40
N PRO A 2 16.72 -1.74 11.13
CA PRO A 2 15.85 -1.00 10.25
C PRO A 2 14.70 -1.85 9.68
N ILE A 3 13.54 -1.26 9.65
CA ILE A 3 12.54 -1.55 8.63
C ILE A 3 13.17 -1.12 7.30
N ILE A 4 13.19 -2.03 6.32
CA ILE A 4 13.91 -1.83 5.06
C ILE A 4 12.93 -1.35 3.98
N CYS A 5 11.79 -2.05 3.86
CA CYS A 5 10.87 -1.87 2.75
C CYS A 5 9.41 -2.18 3.14
N ILE A 6 8.53 -1.97 2.20
CA ILE A 6 7.18 -2.51 2.18
C ILE A 6 7.17 -3.65 1.17
N GLU A 7 6.69 -4.82 1.59
CA GLU A 7 6.65 -6.02 0.74
C GLU A 7 5.29 -6.25 0.11
N ARG A 8 4.24 -5.85 0.82
CA ARG A 8 2.88 -6.09 0.39
C ARG A 8 1.95 -4.97 0.84
N VAL A 9 0.99 -4.62 -0.01
CA VAL A 9 -0.17 -3.79 0.35
C VAL A 9 -1.42 -4.65 0.27
N ILE A 10 -2.29 -4.56 1.27
CA ILE A 10 -3.53 -5.32 1.35
C ILE A 10 -4.70 -4.37 1.12
N VAL A 11 -5.51 -4.65 0.12
CA VAL A 11 -6.68 -3.87 -0.27
C VAL A 11 -7.94 -4.70 -0.04
N ALA A 12 -8.80 -4.25 0.86
CA ALA A 12 -10.12 -4.84 1.05
C ALA A 12 -11.04 -4.44 -0.11
N VAL A 13 -11.69 -5.41 -0.71
CA VAL A 13 -12.62 -5.21 -1.83
C VAL A 13 -13.94 -5.94 -1.58
N VAL A 14 -15.05 -5.32 -1.97
CA VAL A 14 -16.39 -5.89 -1.73
C VAL A 14 -16.64 -7.12 -2.62
N ASP A 15 -16.17 -7.05 -3.87
CA ASP A 15 -16.30 -8.10 -4.87
C ASP A 15 -14.96 -8.28 -5.59
N LEU A 16 -14.36 -9.46 -5.42
CA LEU A 16 -13.02 -9.75 -5.94
C LEU A 16 -12.94 -9.72 -7.46
N ASP A 17 -13.94 -10.27 -8.16
CA ASP A 17 -13.93 -10.34 -9.62
C ASP A 17 -14.14 -8.96 -10.24
N ALA A 18 -15.06 -8.18 -9.68
CA ALA A 18 -15.26 -6.80 -10.08
C ALA A 18 -14.02 -5.93 -9.80
N ALA A 19 -13.36 -6.13 -8.68
CA ALA A 19 -12.10 -5.44 -8.34
C ALA A 19 -10.98 -5.83 -9.32
N CYS A 20 -10.77 -7.12 -9.59
CA CYS A 20 -9.80 -7.57 -10.58
C CYS A 20 -10.05 -6.90 -11.95
N THR A 21 -11.31 -6.80 -12.35
CA THR A 21 -11.69 -6.13 -13.61
C THR A 21 -11.33 -4.64 -13.57
N ARG A 22 -11.61 -3.93 -12.48
CA ARG A 22 -11.28 -2.48 -12.35
C ARG A 22 -9.77 -2.25 -12.37
N TRP A 23 -9.00 -3.05 -11.62
CA TRP A 23 -7.55 -2.92 -11.59
C TRP A 23 -6.90 -3.30 -12.93
N SER A 24 -7.43 -4.32 -13.62
CA SER A 24 -7.01 -4.64 -15.01
C SER A 24 -7.31 -3.49 -15.98
N LYS A 25 -8.47 -2.80 -15.85
CA LYS A 25 -8.75 -1.60 -16.64
C LYS A 25 -7.75 -0.47 -16.40
N ALA A 26 -7.19 -0.38 -15.22
CA ALA A 26 -6.08 0.53 -14.90
C ALA A 26 -4.72 0.02 -15.40
N GLY A 27 -4.67 -1.14 -16.05
CA GLY A 27 -3.49 -1.73 -16.68
C GLY A 27 -2.60 -2.55 -15.78
N PHE A 28 -3.09 -2.93 -14.59
CA PHE A 28 -2.37 -3.86 -13.71
C PHE A 28 -2.65 -5.31 -14.11
N ALA A 29 -1.59 -6.11 -14.19
CA ALA A 29 -1.70 -7.54 -14.45
C ALA A 29 -2.14 -8.29 -13.19
N VAL A 30 -3.24 -9.05 -13.27
CA VAL A 30 -3.67 -9.94 -12.20
C VAL A 30 -2.91 -11.26 -12.35
N ALA A 31 -1.92 -11.50 -11.51
CA ALA A 31 -1.00 -12.63 -11.63
C ALA A 31 -1.60 -13.94 -11.11
N SER A 32 -2.42 -13.92 -10.07
CA SER A 32 -3.06 -15.10 -9.53
C SER A 32 -4.35 -14.78 -8.79
N LYS A 33 -5.34 -15.66 -8.93
CA LYS A 33 -6.50 -15.72 -8.04
C LYS A 33 -6.39 -16.97 -7.18
N ARG A 34 -6.61 -16.85 -5.89
CA ARG A 34 -6.67 -17.98 -4.96
C ARG A 34 -8.03 -17.99 -4.28
N SER A 35 -8.67 -19.15 -4.28
CA SER A 35 -9.86 -19.38 -3.48
C SER A 35 -9.46 -19.64 -2.03
N SER A 36 -10.07 -18.86 -1.14
CA SER A 36 -10.17 -19.05 0.31
C SER A 36 -8.92 -19.52 1.07
N ILE A 37 -8.23 -18.55 1.65
CA ILE A 37 -7.39 -18.80 2.84
C ILE A 37 -8.14 -18.17 4.01
N ASN A 38 -8.47 -18.96 5.04
CA ASN A 38 -9.17 -18.49 6.25
C ASN A 38 -10.46 -17.68 5.97
N GLY A 39 -11.28 -18.10 5.02
CA GLY A 39 -12.53 -17.43 4.68
C GLY A 39 -12.39 -16.18 3.81
N LEU A 40 -11.19 -15.91 3.27
CA LEU A 40 -10.94 -14.80 2.35
C LEU A 40 -10.56 -15.30 0.96
N ALA A 41 -11.15 -14.74 -0.07
CA ALA A 41 -10.69 -14.86 -1.45
C ALA A 41 -9.63 -13.79 -1.72
N LEU A 42 -8.61 -14.13 -2.52
CA LEU A 42 -7.46 -13.27 -2.76
C LEU A 42 -7.13 -13.23 -4.26
N ALA A 43 -6.85 -12.05 -4.78
CA ALA A 43 -6.20 -11.86 -6.06
C ALA A 43 -4.95 -11.00 -5.88
N ARG A 44 -3.87 -11.34 -6.59
CA ARG A 44 -2.59 -10.68 -6.47
C ARG A 44 -2.20 -9.94 -7.73
N LEU A 45 -1.73 -8.73 -7.52
CA LEU A 45 -1.15 -7.83 -8.51
C LEU A 45 0.27 -7.48 -8.06
N TYR A 46 1.03 -6.86 -8.94
CA TYR A 46 2.41 -6.43 -8.63
C TYR A 46 2.68 -5.02 -9.13
N ALA A 47 3.44 -4.26 -8.34
CA ALA A 47 4.03 -3.00 -8.74
C ALA A 47 5.54 -3.05 -8.42
N GLY A 48 6.34 -3.44 -9.41
CA GLY A 48 7.74 -3.80 -9.20
C GLY A 48 7.88 -4.99 -8.25
N ALA A 49 8.64 -4.81 -7.19
CA ALA A 49 8.87 -5.84 -6.18
C ALA A 49 7.75 -5.94 -5.11
N ILE A 50 6.73 -5.07 -5.16
CA ILE A 50 5.67 -5.01 -4.16
C ILE A 50 4.45 -5.79 -4.62
N GLU A 51 3.96 -6.67 -3.76
CA GLU A 51 2.69 -7.36 -3.94
C GLU A 51 1.52 -6.44 -3.54
N ILE A 52 0.45 -6.46 -4.33
CA ILE A 52 -0.83 -5.82 -3.98
C ILE A 52 -1.87 -6.95 -3.93
N ASP A 53 -2.34 -7.25 -2.73
CA ASP A 53 -3.34 -8.28 -2.50
C ASP A 53 -4.73 -7.65 -2.40
N LEU A 54 -5.60 -7.95 -3.36
CA LEU A 54 -7.02 -7.67 -3.27
C LEU A 54 -7.66 -8.78 -2.48
N VAL A 55 -8.32 -8.46 -1.36
CA VAL A 55 -8.94 -9.45 -0.48
C VAL A 55 -10.44 -9.19 -0.33
N ALA A 56 -11.23 -10.23 -0.47
CA ALA A 56 -12.67 -10.19 -0.29
C ALA A 56 -13.14 -11.32 0.64
N PRO A 57 -14.19 -11.14 1.44
CA PRO A 57 -14.77 -12.22 2.22
C PRO A 57 -15.43 -13.27 1.33
N VAL A 58 -15.34 -14.53 1.72
CA VAL A 58 -16.10 -15.63 1.09
C VAL A 58 -17.41 -15.82 1.84
N ILE A 59 -18.51 -15.86 1.09
CA ILE A 59 -19.85 -16.08 1.69
C ILE A 59 -19.85 -17.43 2.41
N GLY A 60 -20.22 -17.44 3.71
CA GLY A 60 -20.23 -18.63 4.56
C GLY A 60 -18.85 -19.03 5.08
N GLY A 61 -17.84 -18.18 4.94
CA GLY A 61 -16.50 -18.35 5.50
C GLY A 61 -16.40 -18.15 7.01
N ALA A 62 -15.17 -18.14 7.51
CA ALA A 62 -14.87 -17.85 8.91
C ALA A 62 -15.28 -16.42 9.30
N GLU A 63 -15.26 -16.13 10.59
CA GLU A 63 -15.51 -14.79 11.13
C GLU A 63 -14.53 -13.77 10.49
N ILE A 64 -15.11 -12.69 9.98
CA ILE A 64 -14.34 -11.64 9.29
C ILE A 64 -13.78 -10.68 10.35
N PRO A 65 -12.45 -10.41 10.37
CA PRO A 65 -11.86 -9.47 11.33
C PRO A 65 -12.46 -8.05 11.21
N GLU A 66 -12.67 -7.39 12.36
CA GLU A 66 -13.32 -6.06 12.42
C GLU A 66 -12.68 -5.01 11.48
N PRO A 67 -11.37 -4.86 11.35
CA PRO A 67 -10.78 -3.89 10.41
C PRO A 67 -11.21 -4.12 8.96
N LEU A 68 -11.44 -5.37 8.56
CA LEU A 68 -11.94 -5.71 7.24
C LEU A 68 -13.42 -5.33 7.10
N VAL A 69 -14.27 -5.65 8.11
CA VAL A 69 -15.69 -5.31 8.09
C VAL A 69 -15.89 -3.81 7.91
N SER A 70 -15.30 -2.99 8.79
CA SER A 70 -15.44 -1.53 8.74
C SER A 70 -14.87 -0.92 7.46
N THR A 71 -13.86 -1.53 6.84
CA THR A 71 -13.32 -1.08 5.55
C THR A 71 -14.27 -1.42 4.41
N LEU A 72 -14.87 -2.60 4.41
CA LEU A 72 -15.86 -3.01 3.40
C LEU A 72 -17.16 -2.19 3.48
N GLU A 73 -17.60 -1.83 4.67
CA GLU A 73 -18.76 -0.95 4.87
C GLU A 73 -18.57 0.44 4.25
N ARG A 74 -17.32 0.90 4.15
CA ARG A 74 -16.95 2.14 3.44
C ARG A 74 -16.76 1.95 1.93
N GLY A 75 -17.00 0.76 1.40
CA GLY A 75 -16.85 0.44 -0.03
C GLY A 75 -15.47 -0.10 -0.42
N GLY A 76 -14.66 -0.52 0.54
CA GLY A 76 -13.30 -1.00 0.34
C GLY A 76 -12.23 0.03 0.71
N GLY A 77 -10.97 -0.31 0.45
CA GLY A 77 -9.82 0.55 0.74
C GLY A 77 -8.58 -0.23 1.16
N ILE A 78 -7.49 0.48 1.42
CA ILE A 78 -6.27 -0.14 1.91
C ILE A 78 -6.46 -0.53 3.37
N LEU A 79 -6.35 -1.83 3.63
CA LEU A 79 -6.46 -2.41 4.96
C LEU A 79 -5.14 -2.26 5.74
N GLY A 80 -4.01 -2.33 5.04
CA GLY A 80 -2.68 -2.22 5.62
C GLY A 80 -1.58 -2.67 4.68
N TRP A 81 -0.41 -2.95 5.26
CA TRP A 81 0.76 -3.44 4.51
C TRP A 81 1.64 -4.34 5.38
N THR A 82 2.57 -5.04 4.74
CA THR A 82 3.59 -5.87 5.37
C THR A 82 4.94 -5.17 5.31
N TRP A 83 5.66 -5.16 6.43
CA TRP A 83 6.99 -4.60 6.52
C TRP A 83 8.06 -5.65 6.19
N GLY A 84 9.03 -5.28 5.37
CA GLY A 84 10.30 -5.98 5.25
C GLY A 84 11.31 -5.45 6.27
N VAL A 85 11.94 -6.35 7.01
CA VAL A 85 12.93 -6.03 8.04
C VAL A 85 14.19 -6.83 7.85
N SER A 86 15.34 -6.33 8.36
CA SER A 86 16.58 -7.09 8.30
C SER A 86 16.53 -8.33 9.20
N ASP A 87 17.23 -9.39 8.80
CA ASP A 87 17.33 -10.64 9.57
C ASP A 87 17.83 -10.42 11.00
N GLY A 88 18.65 -9.38 11.21
CA GLY A 88 19.09 -8.97 12.54
C GLY A 88 17.96 -8.57 13.50
N LEU A 89 16.82 -8.07 13.01
CA LEU A 89 15.68 -7.76 13.85
C LEU A 89 14.98 -9.03 14.35
N ILE A 90 14.88 -10.02 13.48
CA ILE A 90 14.28 -11.32 13.82
C ILE A 90 15.18 -12.07 14.78
N SER A 91 16.51 -12.03 14.56
CA SER A 91 17.52 -12.69 15.40
C SER A 91 17.71 -12.02 16.77
N ALA A 92 17.58 -10.69 16.85
CA ALA A 92 17.67 -9.94 18.11
C ALA A 92 16.45 -10.14 19.03
N GLY A 93 15.48 -10.90 18.56
CA GLY A 93 14.19 -11.06 19.23
C GLY A 93 13.37 -9.77 19.10
N ALA A 94 12.31 -9.80 18.36
CA ALA A 94 11.38 -8.67 18.29
C ALA A 94 10.76 -8.31 19.66
N ASP A 95 11.15 -9.04 20.71
CA ASP A 95 10.89 -8.73 22.12
C ASP A 95 11.44 -7.35 22.53
N SER A 96 12.55 -6.91 21.89
CA SER A 96 13.09 -5.56 22.14
C SER A 96 12.19 -4.43 21.65
N LEU A 97 11.23 -4.71 20.77
CA LEU A 97 10.28 -3.73 20.23
C LEU A 97 8.88 -3.87 20.85
N ASN A 98 8.66 -4.79 21.79
CA ASN A 98 7.33 -5.09 22.37
C ASN A 98 6.24 -5.25 21.28
N LEU A 99 6.58 -5.89 20.16
CA LEU A 99 5.62 -6.13 19.10
C LEU A 99 4.69 -7.28 19.47
N PRO A 100 3.38 -7.11 19.40
CA PRO A 100 2.45 -8.21 19.63
C PRO A 100 2.69 -9.34 18.62
N ILE A 101 2.64 -10.56 19.11
CA ILE A 101 2.73 -11.77 18.29
C ILE A 101 1.30 -12.15 17.88
N ALA A 102 1.04 -12.28 16.59
CA ALA A 102 -0.22 -12.81 16.10
C ALA A 102 -0.26 -14.34 16.24
N ASP A 103 -1.47 -14.93 16.18
CA ASP A 103 -1.69 -16.37 16.37
C ASP A 103 -0.92 -17.27 15.37
N ASP A 104 -0.54 -16.72 14.21
CA ASP A 104 0.28 -17.39 13.19
C ASP A 104 1.80 -17.29 13.46
N GLY A 105 2.20 -16.71 14.61
CA GLY A 105 3.59 -16.47 14.97
C GLY A 105 4.21 -15.24 14.34
N SER A 106 3.48 -14.54 13.48
CA SER A 106 3.93 -13.27 12.90
C SER A 106 3.85 -12.13 13.93
N ARG A 107 4.64 -11.09 13.72
CA ARG A 107 4.67 -9.95 14.60
C ARG A 107 4.07 -8.73 13.90
N ALA A 108 3.08 -8.12 14.52
CA ALA A 108 2.43 -6.92 14.02
C ALA A 108 3.00 -5.67 14.70
N ILE A 109 3.21 -4.61 13.94
CA ILE A 109 3.51 -3.29 14.50
C ILE A 109 2.16 -2.61 14.77
N PRO A 110 1.77 -2.36 16.02
CA PRO A 110 0.48 -1.75 16.30
C PRO A 110 0.49 -0.28 15.92
N PHE A 111 -0.15 0.05 14.81
CA PHE A 111 -0.45 1.43 14.42
C PHE A 111 -1.81 1.91 14.98
N ALA A 112 -2.44 1.12 15.83
CA ALA A 112 -3.79 1.32 16.32
C ALA A 112 -4.05 2.69 16.97
N HIS A 113 -3.02 3.36 17.50
CA HIS A 113 -3.19 4.63 18.20
C HIS A 113 -3.35 5.84 17.28
N PHE A 114 -2.83 5.79 16.06
CA PHE A 114 -2.84 6.94 15.13
C PHE A 114 -3.32 6.60 13.72
N LEU A 115 -3.53 5.33 13.44
CA LEU A 115 -4.19 4.84 12.21
C LEU A 115 -5.25 3.80 12.58
N PRO A 116 -6.36 4.21 13.20
CA PRO A 116 -7.43 3.28 13.54
C PRO A 116 -7.95 2.60 12.27
N GLY A 117 -8.05 1.29 12.31
CA GLY A 117 -8.52 0.48 11.18
C GLY A 117 -7.46 0.14 10.13
N VAL A 118 -6.19 0.49 10.35
CA VAL A 118 -5.08 0.00 9.52
C VAL A 118 -4.47 -1.24 10.16
N TRP A 119 -4.50 -2.33 9.43
CA TRP A 119 -3.84 -3.57 9.82
C TRP A 119 -2.41 -3.58 9.28
N THR A 120 -1.44 -3.41 10.16
CA THR A 120 -0.04 -3.57 9.81
C THR A 120 0.34 -5.01 10.08
N GLY A 121 0.26 -5.80 9.03
CA GLY A 121 0.56 -7.21 9.08
C GLY A 121 2.05 -7.50 9.11
N ASN A 122 2.32 -8.73 9.19
CA ASN A 122 3.53 -9.52 9.16
C ASN A 122 4.84 -8.82 8.80
N ILE A 123 5.83 -9.07 9.62
CA ILE A 123 7.24 -8.78 9.34
C ILE A 123 7.79 -9.95 8.53
N VAL A 124 8.45 -9.65 7.42
CA VAL A 124 9.08 -10.64 6.54
C VAL A 124 10.59 -10.43 6.55
N SER A 125 11.35 -11.50 6.67
CA SER A 125 12.82 -11.48 6.73
C SER A 125 13.47 -11.16 5.37
N ASP A 126 14.71 -10.67 5.38
CA ASP A 126 15.50 -10.42 4.17
C ASP A 126 15.60 -11.65 3.27
N GLY A 127 15.80 -12.83 3.83
CA GLY A 127 15.88 -14.08 3.06
C GLY A 127 14.58 -14.42 2.34
N GLU A 128 13.43 -14.18 2.98
CA GLU A 128 12.12 -14.35 2.34
C GLU A 128 11.88 -13.29 1.27
N ILE A 129 12.29 -12.04 1.50
CA ILE A 129 12.20 -10.94 0.54
C ILE A 129 12.95 -11.29 -0.73
N ILE A 130 14.21 -11.69 -0.64
CA ILE A 130 15.05 -12.08 -1.78
C ILE A 130 14.42 -13.22 -2.56
N THR A 131 13.96 -14.26 -1.86
CA THR A 131 13.32 -15.42 -2.48
C THR A 131 12.01 -15.04 -3.18
N ARG A 132 11.20 -14.18 -2.57
CA ARG A 132 9.95 -13.69 -3.18
C ARG A 132 10.25 -12.87 -4.42
N ARG A 133 11.16 -11.89 -4.37
CA ARG A 133 11.51 -11.03 -5.51
C ARG A 133 12.01 -11.84 -6.70
N ALA A 134 12.90 -12.82 -6.49
CA ALA A 134 13.37 -13.71 -7.55
C ALA A 134 12.25 -14.55 -8.19
N ASN A 135 11.18 -14.85 -7.45
CA ASN A 135 10.01 -15.54 -7.98
C ASN A 135 9.05 -14.58 -8.70
N LEU A 136 8.94 -13.33 -8.25
CA LEU A 136 8.08 -12.32 -8.85
C LEU A 136 8.47 -12.02 -10.30
N GLU A 137 9.74 -11.84 -10.58
CA GLU A 137 10.26 -11.63 -11.95
C GLU A 137 9.86 -12.75 -12.91
N LYS A 138 9.65 -13.97 -12.40
CA LYS A 138 9.23 -15.13 -13.19
C LYS A 138 7.71 -15.24 -13.37
N LEU A 139 6.93 -14.68 -12.45
CA LEU A 139 5.47 -14.83 -12.38
C LEU A 139 4.72 -13.68 -13.03
N CYS A 140 5.38 -12.54 -13.19
CA CYS A 140 4.73 -11.31 -13.63
C CYS A 140 5.32 -10.85 -14.95
N GLY A 141 4.46 -10.77 -15.95
CA GLY A 141 4.75 -9.92 -17.12
C GLY A 141 4.71 -8.44 -16.71
N PRO A 142 5.27 -7.54 -17.53
CA PRO A 142 5.17 -6.11 -17.30
C PRO A 142 3.70 -5.66 -17.28
N ASN A 143 3.39 -4.71 -16.38
CA ASN A 143 2.10 -4.07 -16.36
C ASN A 143 1.87 -3.30 -17.69
N GLU A 144 0.67 -3.41 -18.25
CA GLU A 144 0.33 -2.72 -19.51
C GLU A 144 0.39 -1.20 -19.37
N ASN A 145 0.15 -0.67 -18.16
CA ASN A 145 0.23 0.75 -17.81
C ASN A 145 1.66 1.25 -17.60
N SER A 146 2.69 0.47 -17.94
CA SER A 146 4.10 0.82 -17.73
C SER A 146 4.51 1.12 -16.28
N VAL A 147 3.72 0.73 -15.29
CA VAL A 147 4.10 0.83 -13.87
C VAL A 147 5.33 -0.01 -13.62
N ASP A 148 6.34 0.64 -13.04
CA ASP A 148 7.62 0.05 -12.66
C ASP A 148 7.64 -0.34 -11.18
N TYR A 149 7.24 0.58 -10.28
CA TYR A 149 7.18 0.31 -8.84
C TYR A 149 6.18 1.20 -8.10
N LEU A 150 5.87 0.80 -6.85
CA LEU A 150 5.09 1.61 -5.91
C LEU A 150 5.99 2.68 -5.29
N GLU A 151 5.72 3.95 -5.61
CA GLU A 151 6.56 5.08 -5.19
C GLU A 151 6.06 5.67 -3.85
N HIS A 152 4.73 5.88 -3.67
CA HIS A 152 4.17 6.37 -2.42
C HIS A 152 3.01 5.53 -1.90
N ILE A 153 2.98 5.37 -0.56
CA ILE A 153 1.76 5.08 0.20
C ILE A 153 1.40 6.34 0.95
N VAL A 154 0.19 6.86 0.75
CA VAL A 154 -0.26 8.10 1.38
C VAL A 154 -1.23 7.79 2.52
N VAL A 155 -0.91 8.31 3.69
CA VAL A 155 -1.66 8.10 4.93
C VAL A 155 -2.15 9.43 5.46
N MET A 156 -3.42 9.49 5.88
CA MET A 156 -4.02 10.63 6.54
C MET A 156 -4.06 10.41 8.04
N THR A 157 -3.57 11.36 8.83
CA THR A 157 -3.57 11.29 10.30
C THR A 157 -4.14 12.56 10.92
N PRO A 158 -4.82 12.46 12.08
CA PRO A 158 -5.22 13.65 12.84
C PRO A 158 -4.03 14.33 13.54
N SER A 159 -2.97 13.58 13.86
CA SER A 159 -1.76 14.08 14.52
C SER A 159 -0.51 13.62 13.79
N LEU A 160 0.17 14.57 13.11
CA LEU A 160 1.41 14.27 12.40
C LEU A 160 2.56 14.00 13.36
N GLU A 161 2.62 14.70 14.48
CA GLU A 161 3.65 14.55 15.50
C GLU A 161 3.62 13.16 16.12
N ASP A 162 2.45 12.69 16.51
CA ASP A 162 2.29 11.34 17.09
C ASP A 162 2.67 10.27 16.07
N ALA A 163 2.27 10.46 14.80
CA ALA A 163 2.64 9.56 13.73
C ALA A 163 4.16 9.52 13.49
N ILE A 164 4.83 10.68 13.50
CA ILE A 164 6.29 10.76 13.39
C ILE A 164 6.94 10.02 14.55
N ALA A 165 6.58 10.36 15.79
CA ALA A 165 7.17 9.77 16.99
C ALA A 165 7.00 8.24 17.02
N ALA A 166 5.85 7.74 16.60
CA ALA A 166 5.59 6.31 16.56
C ALA A 166 6.44 5.58 15.51
N HIS A 167 6.63 6.16 14.32
CA HIS A 167 7.50 5.56 13.29
C HIS A 167 8.97 5.59 13.70
N GLU A 168 9.44 6.69 14.31
CA GLU A 168 10.80 6.79 14.83
C GLU A 168 11.06 5.77 15.94
N LYS A 169 10.08 5.53 16.81
CA LYS A 169 10.16 4.53 17.88
C LYS A 169 10.38 3.10 17.35
N ILE A 170 9.85 2.78 16.17
CA ILE A 170 10.07 1.48 15.52
C ILE A 170 11.30 1.48 14.61
N GLY A 171 12.13 2.51 14.65
CA GLY A 171 13.37 2.60 13.91
C GLY A 171 13.22 3.11 12.47
N LEU A 172 12.10 3.72 12.12
CA LEU A 172 11.86 4.35 10.82
C LEU A 172 11.93 5.88 10.96
N PRO A 173 13.10 6.50 10.70
CA PRO A 173 13.28 7.94 10.92
C PRO A 173 12.55 8.76 9.86
N CYS A 174 11.90 9.85 10.31
CA CYS A 174 11.35 10.84 9.41
C CYS A 174 12.49 11.55 8.65
N LYS A 175 12.47 11.51 7.33
CA LYS A 175 13.51 12.12 6.48
C LYS A 175 13.25 13.60 6.19
N ARG A 176 11.99 13.99 6.14
CA ARG A 176 11.60 15.37 5.83
C ARG A 176 10.17 15.64 6.28
N VAL A 177 9.92 16.85 6.74
CA VAL A 177 8.58 17.42 6.89
C VAL A 177 8.45 18.62 5.94
N ARG A 178 7.28 18.76 5.30
CA ARG A 178 6.97 19.84 4.38
C ARG A 178 5.59 20.43 4.67
N GLU A 179 5.46 21.75 4.53
CA GLU A 179 4.17 22.42 4.53
C GLU A 179 3.44 22.14 3.20
N ALA A 180 2.18 21.74 3.30
CA ALA A 180 1.30 21.50 2.14
C ALA A 180 0.24 22.60 1.96
N GLY A 181 0.28 23.65 2.80
CA GLY A 181 -0.67 24.73 2.80
C GLY A 181 -1.91 24.49 3.67
N GLY A 182 -2.55 25.56 4.11
CA GLY A 182 -3.76 25.48 4.94
C GLY A 182 -3.55 24.81 6.30
N GLY A 183 -2.33 24.85 6.85
CA GLY A 183 -1.98 24.19 8.11
C GLY A 183 -1.75 22.69 8.00
N VAL A 184 -1.81 22.12 6.79
CA VAL A 184 -1.51 20.71 6.54
C VAL A 184 -0.03 20.53 6.29
N ARG A 185 0.58 19.53 6.92
CA ARG A 185 1.98 19.13 6.72
C ARG A 185 2.08 17.68 6.25
N GLN A 186 3.20 17.36 5.64
CA GLN A 186 3.53 16.05 5.12
C GLN A 186 4.85 15.59 5.70
N ALA A 187 4.89 14.41 6.29
CA ALA A 187 6.11 13.74 6.74
C ALA A 187 6.44 12.60 5.78
N PHE A 188 7.72 12.46 5.44
CA PHE A 188 8.19 11.50 4.46
C PHE A 188 9.18 10.53 5.09
N PHE A 189 8.89 9.24 4.99
CA PHE A 189 9.72 8.14 5.47
C PHE A 189 10.17 7.31 4.27
N LYS A 190 11.47 7.21 4.05
CA LYS A 190 12.03 6.48 2.90
C LYS A 190 12.26 5.01 3.25
N LEU A 191 11.73 4.14 2.41
CA LEU A 191 11.74 2.69 2.53
C LEU A 191 12.19 2.10 1.20
N GLU A 192 13.48 1.91 0.99
CA GLU A 192 14.04 1.47 -0.29
C GLU A 192 13.55 2.33 -1.47
N GLN A 193 12.70 1.80 -2.36
CA GLN A 193 12.11 2.56 -3.47
C GLN A 193 10.85 3.33 -3.04
N THR A 194 10.12 2.83 -2.03
CA THR A 194 8.84 3.39 -1.61
C THR A 194 9.01 4.49 -0.57
N VAL A 195 8.14 5.46 -0.60
CA VAL A 195 8.00 6.52 0.39
C VAL A 195 6.68 6.34 1.12
N LEU A 196 6.71 6.24 2.44
CA LEU A 196 5.52 6.41 3.25
C LEU A 196 5.34 7.91 3.48
N GLU A 197 4.28 8.47 2.92
CA GLU A 197 3.89 9.86 3.07
C GLU A 197 2.75 9.96 4.08
N ILE A 198 2.98 10.62 5.20
CA ILE A 198 1.96 10.84 6.23
C ILE A 198 1.54 12.30 6.19
N VAL A 199 0.24 12.54 6.03
CA VAL A 199 -0.36 13.85 5.87
C VAL A 199 -1.20 14.18 7.09
N GLY A 200 -0.91 15.29 7.75
CA GLY A 200 -1.63 15.71 8.96
C GLY A 200 -1.47 17.19 9.30
N PRO A 201 -2.43 17.73 10.07
CA PRO A 201 -3.73 17.15 10.34
C PRO A 201 -4.56 17.02 9.06
N GLY A 202 -5.03 15.79 8.80
CA GLY A 202 -5.83 15.50 7.61
C GLY A 202 -7.26 16.03 7.73
N ARG A 203 -7.82 16.45 6.60
CA ARG A 203 -9.24 16.78 6.49
C ARG A 203 -9.98 15.53 5.99
N GLY A 204 -10.48 14.72 6.87
CA GLY A 204 -11.21 13.49 6.51
C GLY A 204 -10.98 12.35 7.50
N THR A 205 -11.42 11.16 7.13
CA THR A 205 -11.24 9.98 7.95
C THR A 205 -9.76 9.58 7.99
N PRO A 206 -9.15 9.41 9.17
CA PRO A 206 -7.80 8.86 9.28
C PRO A 206 -7.71 7.48 8.62
N GLY A 207 -6.57 7.19 8.02
CA GLY A 207 -6.33 5.91 7.37
C GLY A 207 -5.45 6.03 6.14
N VAL A 208 -5.28 4.92 5.42
CA VAL A 208 -4.50 4.91 4.18
C VAL A 208 -5.37 5.41 3.04
N TRP A 209 -4.95 6.52 2.43
CA TRP A 209 -5.74 7.20 1.43
C TRP A 209 -5.51 6.68 0.02
N GLY A 210 -4.26 6.38 -0.35
CA GLY A 210 -3.98 6.00 -1.72
C GLY A 210 -2.54 5.57 -1.99
N LEU A 211 -2.33 5.19 -3.24
CA LEU A 211 -1.07 4.69 -3.78
C LEU A 211 -0.64 5.55 -4.97
N ALA A 212 0.65 5.87 -5.05
CA ALA A 212 1.24 6.48 -6.22
C ALA A 212 2.30 5.54 -6.83
N PHE A 213 2.18 5.32 -8.13
CA PHE A 213 3.01 4.38 -8.87
C PHE A 213 3.94 5.13 -9.82
N MET A 214 5.20 4.78 -9.80
CA MET A 214 6.16 5.25 -10.79
C MET A 214 5.96 4.49 -12.10
N CYS A 215 5.89 5.23 -13.21
CA CYS A 215 5.70 4.70 -14.56
C CYS A 215 6.87 5.08 -15.44
N ASN A 216 7.23 4.20 -16.36
CA ASN A 216 8.20 4.50 -17.42
C ASN A 216 7.59 5.40 -18.53
N ASP A 217 6.25 5.39 -18.65
CA ASP A 217 5.49 6.23 -19.60
C ASP A 217 4.12 6.56 -18.99
N ILE A 218 4.00 7.75 -18.41
CA ILE A 218 2.76 8.21 -17.76
C ILE A 218 1.63 8.45 -18.78
N ARG A 219 1.96 8.81 -20.03
CA ARG A 219 0.95 8.99 -21.08
C ARG A 219 0.30 7.67 -21.40
N ARG A 220 1.11 6.62 -21.59
CA ARG A 220 0.63 5.27 -21.80
C ARG A 220 -0.31 4.82 -20.68
N ALA A 221 0.05 5.06 -19.41
CA ALA A 221 -0.78 4.70 -18.27
C ALA A 221 -2.14 5.42 -18.31
N VAL A 222 -2.15 6.72 -18.60
CA VAL A 222 -3.38 7.54 -18.68
C VAL A 222 -4.24 7.14 -19.87
N ASP A 223 -3.65 6.96 -21.04
CA ASP A 223 -4.37 6.63 -22.27
C ASP A 223 -4.98 5.23 -22.19
N LEU A 224 -4.26 4.27 -21.59
CA LEU A 224 -4.78 2.94 -21.34
C LEU A 224 -5.98 2.96 -20.37
N ALA A 225 -5.86 3.67 -19.25
CA ALA A 225 -6.97 3.80 -18.31
C ALA A 225 -8.21 4.41 -18.96
N ARG A 226 -8.04 5.47 -19.76
CA ARG A 226 -9.14 6.13 -20.50
C ARG A 226 -9.75 5.23 -21.56
N SER A 227 -8.95 4.51 -22.34
CA SER A 227 -9.45 3.59 -23.38
C SER A 227 -10.25 2.43 -22.78
N ASN A 228 -9.93 2.05 -21.55
CA ASN A 228 -10.65 1.03 -20.78
C ASN A 228 -11.85 1.60 -19.98
N GLY A 229 -12.21 2.87 -20.20
CA GLY A 229 -13.38 3.50 -19.63
C GLY A 229 -13.20 4.06 -18.22
N LEU A 230 -11.96 4.21 -17.73
CA LEU A 230 -11.68 4.93 -16.51
C LEU A 230 -11.43 6.41 -16.80
N GLU A 231 -11.96 7.29 -15.95
CA GLU A 231 -11.63 8.70 -16.00
C GLU A 231 -10.26 8.96 -15.36
N ALA A 232 -9.33 9.56 -16.12
CA ALA A 232 -8.01 9.92 -15.63
C ALA A 232 -7.65 11.36 -16.01
N THR A 233 -6.94 12.06 -15.11
CA THR A 233 -6.49 13.43 -15.40
C THR A 233 -5.38 13.43 -16.45
N ALA A 234 -5.21 14.53 -17.14
CA ALA A 234 -4.01 14.73 -17.97
C ALA A 234 -2.76 14.80 -17.07
N PRO A 235 -1.61 14.30 -17.53
CA PRO A 235 -0.35 14.48 -16.84
C PRO A 235 -0.01 15.97 -16.67
N LYS A 236 0.37 16.36 -15.46
CA LYS A 236 0.83 17.73 -15.13
C LYS A 236 2.15 17.67 -14.37
N THR A 237 2.88 18.76 -14.34
CA THR A 237 4.12 18.88 -13.56
C THR A 237 3.83 18.65 -12.08
N ALA A 238 4.56 17.74 -11.44
CA ALA A 238 4.52 17.50 -10.02
C ALA A 238 5.34 18.54 -9.25
N ILE A 239 5.03 18.75 -7.96
CA ILE A 239 5.72 19.75 -7.12
C ILE A 239 7.23 19.42 -6.99
N GLN A 240 7.60 18.17 -7.06
CA GLN A 240 9.00 17.71 -6.92
C GLN A 240 9.73 17.55 -8.26
N GLY A 241 9.14 18.04 -9.35
CA GLY A 241 9.59 17.75 -10.72
C GLY A 241 8.90 16.50 -11.27
N GLY A 242 9.19 16.19 -12.55
CA GLY A 242 8.51 15.09 -13.23
C GLY A 242 7.03 15.36 -13.49
N LYS A 243 6.27 14.30 -13.71
CA LYS A 243 4.83 14.39 -14.01
C LYS A 243 4.01 13.56 -13.04
N ILE A 244 2.74 13.98 -12.87
CA ILE A 244 1.74 13.26 -12.10
C ILE A 244 0.39 13.30 -12.81
N ALA A 245 -0.30 12.18 -12.81
CA ALA A 245 -1.71 12.04 -13.22
C ALA A 245 -2.43 11.14 -12.21
N ARG A 246 -3.75 11.20 -12.16
CA ARG A 246 -4.54 10.36 -11.25
C ARG A 246 -5.73 9.76 -11.96
N ILE A 247 -6.17 8.59 -11.51
CA ILE A 247 -7.52 8.09 -11.78
C ILE A 247 -8.49 8.92 -10.93
N VAL A 248 -9.55 9.44 -11.55
CA VAL A 248 -10.44 10.43 -10.89
C VAL A 248 -11.25 9.77 -9.79
N ALA A 249 -11.90 8.64 -10.09
CA ALA A 249 -12.62 7.86 -9.10
C ALA A 249 -11.68 6.85 -8.43
N PRO A 250 -11.67 6.72 -7.10
CA PRO A 250 -10.89 5.69 -6.42
C PRO A 250 -11.23 4.28 -6.94
N LEU A 251 -10.22 3.41 -7.04
CA LEU A 251 -10.41 1.98 -7.31
C LEU A 251 -10.61 1.27 -5.97
N ASP A 252 -11.78 0.70 -5.76
CA ASP A 252 -12.11 0.00 -4.51
C ASP A 252 -11.74 0.80 -3.25
N GLY A 253 -12.07 2.10 -3.23
CA GLY A 253 -11.75 3.00 -2.13
C GLY A 253 -10.30 3.51 -2.10
N VAL A 254 -9.43 3.10 -3.03
CA VAL A 254 -8.02 3.49 -3.11
C VAL A 254 -7.81 4.58 -4.14
N ALA A 255 -7.31 5.74 -3.74
CA ALA A 255 -6.88 6.78 -4.66
C ALA A 255 -5.61 6.33 -5.40
N ILE A 256 -5.62 6.42 -6.74
CA ILE A 256 -4.50 5.97 -7.59
C ILE A 256 -3.89 7.17 -8.31
N ALA A 257 -2.58 7.31 -8.20
CA ALA A 257 -1.80 8.25 -8.98
C ALA A 257 -0.68 7.54 -9.77
N TYR A 258 -0.42 8.03 -10.97
CA TYR A 258 0.74 7.67 -11.80
C TYR A 258 1.74 8.81 -11.75
N MET A 259 3.00 8.50 -11.66
CA MET A 259 4.12 9.44 -11.64
C MET A 259 5.16 9.06 -12.69
N GLU A 260 5.85 10.05 -13.23
CA GLU A 260 6.99 9.87 -14.14
C GLU A 260 8.11 10.77 -13.66
N PRO A 261 9.37 10.32 -13.62
CA PRO A 261 10.48 11.14 -13.16
C PRO A 261 10.71 12.35 -14.09
N ALA A 262 11.49 13.33 -13.59
CA ALA A 262 11.89 14.53 -14.34
C ALA A 262 12.85 14.20 -15.50
#